data_b0528a41f364cc76e21f4ef50fdb87ab
#
_entry.id   b0528a41f364cc76e21f4ef50fdb87ab
#
_cell.length_a   1.000
_cell.length_b   1.000
_cell.length_c   1.000
_cell.angle_alpha   90.00
_cell.angle_beta   90.00
_cell.angle_gamma   90.00
#
_symmetry.space_group_name_H-M   'P 1'
#
loop_
_entity.id
_entity.type
_entity.pdbx_description
1 polymer ?
#
loop_
_entity_poly.entity_id
_entity_poly.type
_entity_poly.pdbx_seq_one_letter_code
_entity_poly.pdbx_strand_id
1 'polypeptide(L)' 'MKESIETRVKALVSRHFNLPPSKVHLDAAFVGDLGGDPLDLIELGYQLEAAFNVSLSPSQRDTLPTVRSVVDFLSTRK' A
#
# COMPACT_ATOMS: atom_id res chain seq x y z
N MET A 1 -8.22 -11.49 17.18
CA MET A 1 -6.96 -10.78 17.21
C MET A 1 -6.85 -9.84 16.04
N LYS A 2 -6.40 -8.62 16.26
CA LYS A 2 -6.27 -7.64 15.18
C LYS A 2 -5.02 -7.94 14.36
N GLU A 3 -5.18 -7.87 13.05
CA GLU A 3 -4.03 -7.98 12.18
C GLU A 3 -3.20 -6.71 12.26
N SER A 4 -1.89 -6.86 12.07
CA SER A 4 -1.01 -5.70 12.05
C SER A 4 -1.26 -4.86 10.78
N ILE A 5 -0.84 -3.61 10.82
CA ILE A 5 -0.93 -2.74 9.65
C ILE A 5 -0.17 -3.35 8.48
N GLU A 6 1.02 -3.88 8.76
CA GLU A 6 1.83 -4.52 7.72
C GLU A 6 1.07 -5.67 7.05
N THR A 7 0.45 -6.54 7.84
CA THR A 7 -0.30 -7.68 7.30
C THR A 7 -1.47 -7.20 6.45
N ARG A 8 -2.19 -6.19 6.92
CA ARG A 8 -3.34 -5.66 6.19
C ARG A 8 -2.93 -4.98 4.89
N VAL A 9 -1.84 -4.22 4.91
CA VAL A 9 -1.33 -3.57 3.71
C VAL A 9 -0.89 -4.62 2.69
N LYS A 10 -0.14 -5.61 3.13
CA LYS A 10 0.33 -6.68 2.24
C LYS A 10 -0.84 -7.44 1.60
N ALA A 11 -1.88 -7.71 2.39
CA ALA A 11 -3.06 -8.41 1.87
C ALA A 11 -3.76 -7.58 0.80
N LEU A 12 -3.90 -6.28 1.03
CA LEU A 12 -4.55 -5.38 0.09
C LEU A 12 -3.74 -5.29 -1.21
N VAL A 13 -2.42 -5.12 -1.08
CA VAL A 13 -1.54 -5.01 -2.23
C VAL A 13 -1.52 -6.33 -3.03
N SER A 14 -1.46 -7.46 -2.33
CA SER A 14 -1.43 -8.75 -3.02
C SER A 14 -2.70 -8.98 -3.83
N ARG A 15 -3.85 -8.57 -3.31
CA ARG A 15 -5.10 -8.70 -4.06
C ARG A 15 -5.16 -7.75 -5.25
N HIS A 16 -4.68 -6.53 -5.07
CA HIS A 16 -4.71 -5.55 -6.16
C HIS A 16 -3.89 -6.03 -7.36
N PHE A 17 -2.69 -6.55 -7.09
CA PHE A 17 -1.78 -6.98 -8.15
C PHE A 17 -1.93 -8.46 -8.50
N ASN A 18 -2.85 -9.17 -7.84
CA ASN A 18 -3.08 -10.59 -8.07
C ASN A 18 -1.80 -11.40 -7.84
N LEU A 19 -1.13 -11.12 -6.74
CA LEU A 19 0.12 -11.79 -6.35
C LEU A 19 -0.08 -12.47 -4.99
N PRO A 20 0.65 -13.57 -4.73
CA PRO A 20 0.61 -14.14 -3.38
C PRO A 20 1.28 -13.18 -2.39
N PRO A 21 0.81 -13.13 -1.12
CA PRO A 21 1.40 -12.22 -0.13
C PRO A 21 2.91 -12.41 0.04
N SER A 22 3.42 -13.61 -0.20
CA SER A 22 4.85 -13.89 -0.09
C SER A 22 5.69 -13.12 -1.12
N LYS A 23 5.05 -12.62 -2.17
CA LYS A 23 5.72 -11.80 -3.18
C LYS A 23 5.67 -10.32 -2.87
N VAL A 24 4.93 -9.93 -1.84
CA VAL A 24 4.78 -8.52 -1.48
C VAL A 24 5.76 -8.21 -0.36
N HIS A 25 6.96 -7.81 -0.73
CA HIS A 25 8.01 -7.49 0.24
C HIS A 25 7.91 -6.03 0.65
N LEU A 26 8.35 -5.73 1.87
CA LEU A 26 8.31 -4.34 2.37
C LEU A 26 9.07 -3.37 1.48
N ASP A 27 10.18 -3.82 0.93
CA ASP A 27 11.01 -2.96 0.09
C ASP A 27 10.59 -2.95 -1.38
N ALA A 28 9.52 -3.66 -1.73
CA ALA A 28 9.03 -3.69 -3.10
C ALA A 28 8.46 -2.34 -3.51
N ALA A 29 8.91 -1.83 -4.65
CA ALA A 29 8.35 -0.62 -5.24
C ALA A 29 7.11 -0.98 -6.05
N PHE A 30 6.05 -0.20 -5.89
CA PHE A 30 4.81 -0.51 -6.60
C PHE A 30 5.00 -0.47 -8.11
N VAL A 31 5.72 0.52 -8.61
CA VAL A 31 5.90 0.69 -10.04
C VAL A 31 7.00 -0.24 -10.56
N GLY A 32 8.13 -0.30 -9.89
CA GLY A 32 9.26 -1.07 -10.39
C GLY A 32 9.16 -2.56 -10.15
N ASP A 33 8.85 -2.94 -8.91
CA ASP A 33 8.94 -4.36 -8.51
C ASP A 33 7.64 -5.11 -8.67
N LEU A 34 6.50 -4.43 -8.48
CA LEU A 34 5.19 -5.08 -8.54
C LEU A 34 4.50 -4.88 -9.89
N GLY A 35 5.14 -4.16 -10.80
CA GLY A 35 4.60 -3.97 -12.13
C GLY A 35 3.43 -3.00 -12.22
N GLY A 36 3.27 -2.15 -11.20
CA GLY A 36 2.21 -1.16 -11.20
C GLY A 36 2.51 0.02 -12.10
N ASP A 37 1.47 0.70 -12.56
CA ASP A 37 1.60 1.94 -13.29
C ASP A 37 1.01 3.08 -12.44
N PRO A 38 1.09 4.36 -12.90
CA PRO A 38 0.56 5.46 -12.11
C PRO A 38 -0.92 5.34 -11.75
N LEU A 39 -1.70 4.68 -12.60
CA LEU A 39 -3.12 4.45 -12.32
C LEU A 39 -3.31 3.49 -11.16
N ASP A 40 -2.45 2.46 -11.08
CA ASP A 40 -2.48 1.53 -9.96
C ASP A 40 -2.25 2.26 -8.63
N LEU A 41 -1.35 3.23 -8.62
CA LEU A 41 -1.08 3.99 -7.40
C LEU A 41 -2.30 4.78 -6.95
N ILE A 42 -3.04 5.36 -7.89
CA ILE A 42 -4.25 6.10 -7.58
C ILE A 42 -5.30 5.16 -7.00
N GLU A 43 -5.49 4.00 -7.62
CA GLU A 43 -6.47 3.02 -7.16
C GLU A 43 -6.10 2.46 -5.79
N LEU A 44 -4.82 2.14 -5.58
CA LEU A 44 -4.35 1.70 -4.28
C LEU A 44 -4.58 2.75 -3.21
N GLY A 45 -4.36 4.03 -3.55
CA GLY A 45 -4.62 5.11 -2.63
C GLY A 45 -6.06 5.14 -2.16
N TYR A 46 -7.00 4.98 -3.08
CA TYR A 46 -8.42 4.94 -2.72
C TYR A 46 -8.73 3.74 -1.83
N GLN A 47 -8.17 2.58 -2.16
CA GLN A 47 -8.38 1.38 -1.36
C GLN A 47 -7.82 1.54 0.05
N LEU A 48 -6.65 2.15 0.17
CA LEU A 48 -6.04 2.41 1.47
C LEU A 48 -6.87 3.39 2.30
N GLU A 49 -7.39 4.44 1.66
CA GLU A 49 -8.26 5.39 2.35
C GLU A 49 -9.49 4.69 2.93
N ALA A 50 -10.11 3.84 2.14
CA ALA A 50 -11.30 3.12 2.59
C ALA A 50 -10.98 2.09 3.68
N ALA A 51 -9.89 1.36 3.50
CA ALA A 51 -9.54 0.26 4.41
C ALA A 51 -9.07 0.78 5.77
N PHE A 52 -8.37 1.91 5.80
CA PHE A 52 -7.77 2.43 7.03
C PHE A 52 -8.44 3.72 7.51
N ASN A 53 -9.45 4.19 6.82
CA ASN A 53 -10.19 5.39 7.18
C ASN A 53 -9.26 6.60 7.32
N VAL A 54 -8.42 6.81 6.31
CA VAL A 54 -7.47 7.93 6.25
C VAL A 54 -7.68 8.70 4.96
N SER A 55 -7.14 9.91 4.89
CA SER A 55 -7.18 10.72 3.68
C SER A 55 -5.77 10.85 3.11
N LEU A 56 -5.64 10.65 1.80
CA LEU A 56 -4.37 10.77 1.11
C LEU A 56 -4.48 11.82 0.01
N SER A 57 -3.70 12.89 0.13
CA SER A 57 -3.61 13.86 -0.95
C SER A 57 -2.72 13.30 -2.06
N PRO A 58 -2.81 13.85 -3.28
CA PRO A 58 -1.89 13.40 -4.35
C PRO A 58 -0.43 13.53 -3.98
N SER A 59 -0.03 14.59 -3.27
CA SER A 59 1.36 14.74 -2.87
C SER A 59 1.78 13.69 -1.84
N GLN A 60 0.87 13.29 -0.95
CA GLN A 60 1.16 12.22 0.00
C GLN A 60 1.34 10.89 -0.72
N ARG A 61 0.49 10.59 -1.70
CA ARG A 61 0.64 9.36 -2.49
C ARG A 61 2.00 9.31 -3.20
N ASP A 62 2.47 10.45 -3.68
CA ASP A 62 3.75 10.51 -4.39
C ASP A 62 4.93 10.22 -3.47
N THR A 63 4.74 10.31 -2.15
CA THR A 63 5.80 10.00 -1.19
C THR A 63 5.74 8.56 -0.68
N LEU A 64 4.89 7.72 -1.26
CA LEU A 64 4.69 6.34 -0.80
C LEU A 64 5.03 5.34 -1.90
N PRO A 65 6.29 5.31 -2.39
CA PRO A 65 6.65 4.48 -3.54
C PRO A 65 6.79 2.99 -3.25
N THR A 66 6.91 2.60 -1.98
CA THR A 66 7.13 1.20 -1.60
C THR A 66 6.09 0.74 -0.59
N VAL A 67 5.99 -0.59 -0.43
CA VAL A 67 5.11 -1.16 0.59
C VAL A 67 5.51 -0.65 1.97
N ARG A 68 6.81 -0.60 2.27
CA ARG A 68 7.31 -0.12 3.56
C ARG A 68 6.87 1.32 3.83
N SER A 69 6.94 2.18 2.84
CA SER A 69 6.55 3.59 3.05
C SER A 69 5.08 3.72 3.40
N VAL A 70 4.22 2.88 2.82
CA VAL A 70 2.80 2.86 3.15
C VAL A 70 2.59 2.37 4.58
N VAL A 71 3.26 1.29 4.96
CA VAL A 71 3.15 0.75 6.32
C VAL A 71 3.60 1.81 7.33
N ASP A 72 4.73 2.45 7.08
CA ASP A 72 5.25 3.48 7.99
C ASP A 72 4.30 4.67 8.10
N PHE A 73 3.75 5.11 6.97
CA PHE A 73 2.79 6.21 6.96
C PHE A 73 1.57 5.89 7.82
N LEU A 74 1.00 4.70 7.62
CA LEU A 74 -0.20 4.31 8.36
C LEU A 74 0.11 4.05 9.84
N SER A 75 1.32 3.58 10.14
CA SER A 75 1.71 3.30 11.53
C SER A 75 1.84 4.56 12.37
N THR A 76 2.10 5.70 11.74
CA THR A 76 2.23 6.98 12.45
C THR A 76 0.90 7.72 12.56
N ARG A 77 -0.14 7.23 11.92
CA ARG A 77 -1.47 7.87 11.99
C ARG A 77 -2.36 7.05 12.91
N LYS A 78 -2.80 7.67 13.94
CA LYS A 78 -3.63 7.02 14.95
C LYS A 78 -4.97 7.68 15.06
#